data_6f67ccc72881cc21c6419b928d387975
#
_entry.id   6f67ccc72881cc21c6419b928d387975
#
_cell.length_a   1.000
_cell.length_b   1.000
_cell.length_c   1.000
_cell.angle_alpha   90.00
_cell.angle_beta   90.00
_cell.angle_gamma   90.00
#
_symmetry.space_group_name_H-M   'P 1'
#
loop_
_entity.id
_entity.type
_entity.pdbx_description
1 polymer ?
#
loop_
_entity_poly.entity_id
_entity_poly.type
_entity_poly.pdbx_seq_one_letter_code
_entity_poly.pdbx_strand_id
1 'polypeptide(L)'
;MKRLSRSAAPVALLLAAVLLSGCYSTGIDQYFSPPQPSEEYLQLQELIDKELSSGSEYAAPTRGSFRQSVQFTDLDGDGMEEALVFLRGADGTPKINIYLSVNNEYRKVLTLDGEGRSIGSVDFADLDTDGRTDLIVAWQLTGSMSLLSVYSLENWSGELLLSTDSTEYLTGDLNSDGREEILVLRNVSTGTYMADMYTLRPDREPQAASAALSSGIYGLQRLRMVTLADGSPALLAESLLDNGDLVTDVLSWREGSLVNLTLNRSTGISETRRSYSLVYAQDIDGDGVVEIPHPQQLYSQGGELFWSVAWYKYDAFGRAGLDMTTYHCVTDGWYLELPDGWATGLTVRRVDDVPGERAVILSRLGTDGSVHDLVAIYTITGENRIDRARLEGRFLLQEESSTVFAGQVMDNSVDPAAIESRFHRIYSDWSV
;
A
#
# COMPACT_ATOMS: atom_id res chain seq x y z
N MET A 1 59.33 48.11 -52.72
CA MET A 1 58.07 48.31 -53.46
C MET A 1 57.67 47.00 -54.14
N LYS A 2 56.75 46.19 -53.60
CA LYS A 2 56.17 45.03 -54.22
C LYS A 2 54.65 45.25 -54.31
N ARG A 3 54.16 45.28 -55.57
CA ARG A 3 52.71 45.43 -55.86
C ARG A 3 51.95 44.18 -55.40
N LEU A 4 51.03 44.33 -54.48
CA LEU A 4 50.03 43.29 -54.18
C LEU A 4 49.00 43.23 -55.31
N SER A 5 48.80 42.06 -55.85
CA SER A 5 47.95 41.80 -56.99
C SER A 5 46.47 42.04 -56.67
N ARG A 6 45.80 42.71 -57.63
CA ARG A 6 44.37 43.06 -57.56
C ARG A 6 43.40 41.86 -57.71
N SER A 7 43.89 40.64 -57.67
CA SER A 7 43.10 39.40 -57.90
C SER A 7 42.68 38.67 -56.63
N ALA A 8 43.12 39.12 -55.43
CA ALA A 8 42.74 38.43 -54.14
C ALA A 8 41.43 38.93 -53.55
N ALA A 9 40.98 40.12 -53.91
CA ALA A 9 39.73 40.67 -53.36
C ALA A 9 38.44 39.94 -53.75
N PRO A 10 38.24 39.53 -54.98
CA PRO A 10 37.00 38.79 -55.37
C PRO A 10 36.95 37.37 -54.80
N VAL A 11 38.10 36.71 -54.59
CA VAL A 11 38.13 35.34 -53.99
C VAL A 11 37.81 35.38 -52.50
N ALA A 12 38.27 36.40 -51.80
CA ALA A 12 37.94 36.58 -50.37
C ALA A 12 36.46 36.93 -50.19
N LEU A 13 35.84 37.67 -51.08
CA LEU A 13 34.41 37.99 -51.04
C LEU A 13 33.56 36.76 -51.37
N LEU A 14 33.98 35.86 -52.26
CA LEU A 14 33.29 34.63 -52.59
C LEU A 14 33.39 33.62 -51.43
N LEU A 15 34.54 33.54 -50.73
CA LEU A 15 34.69 32.70 -49.55
C LEU A 15 33.85 33.21 -48.36
N ALA A 16 33.73 34.53 -48.18
CA ALA A 16 32.90 35.11 -47.16
C ALA A 16 31.38 34.87 -47.45
N ALA A 17 30.96 34.88 -48.71
CA ALA A 17 29.59 34.59 -49.08
C ALA A 17 29.20 33.10 -48.88
N VAL A 18 30.15 32.16 -49.03
CA VAL A 18 29.92 30.72 -48.76
C VAL A 18 29.88 30.42 -47.25
N LEU A 19 30.61 31.21 -46.43
CA LEU A 19 30.57 31.05 -44.98
C LEU A 19 29.31 31.68 -44.32
N LEU A 20 28.60 32.56 -45.04
CA LEU A 20 27.36 33.18 -44.58
C LEU A 20 26.09 32.44 -45.04
N SER A 21 26.20 31.45 -45.92
CA SER A 21 25.07 30.64 -46.36
C SER A 21 24.84 29.35 -45.54
N GLY A 22 25.57 29.18 -44.44
CA GLY A 22 25.53 27.99 -43.62
C GLY A 22 24.71 28.15 -42.35
N CYS A 23 23.47 28.63 -42.39
CA CYS A 23 22.43 28.36 -41.40
C CYS A 23 21.07 28.47 -42.08
N TYR A 24 20.74 27.48 -42.86
CA TYR A 24 19.33 27.18 -43.08
C TYR A 24 18.86 26.57 -41.75
N SER A 25 18.29 27.41 -40.88
CA SER A 25 17.62 26.93 -39.69
C SER A 25 16.45 26.07 -40.14
N THR A 26 16.61 24.75 -40.12
CA THR A 26 15.47 23.85 -40.01
C THR A 26 14.72 24.39 -38.80
N GLY A 27 13.48 24.82 -39.01
CA GLY A 27 12.72 25.56 -38.05
C GLY A 27 12.72 24.84 -36.68
N ILE A 28 12.99 25.59 -35.64
CA ILE A 28 12.92 25.15 -34.24
C ILE A 28 11.58 24.45 -33.95
N ASP A 29 10.55 24.74 -34.73
CA ASP A 29 9.22 24.11 -34.67
C ASP A 29 9.24 22.58 -34.91
N GLN A 30 10.26 22.04 -35.60
CA GLN A 30 10.40 20.58 -35.79
C GLN A 30 10.92 19.85 -34.52
N TYR A 31 11.59 20.56 -33.63
CA TYR A 31 12.09 19.98 -32.37
C TYR A 31 11.10 20.12 -31.19
N PHE A 32 10.04 20.90 -31.38
CA PHE A 32 8.98 21.11 -30.37
C PHE A 32 7.62 20.58 -30.85
N SER A 33 7.54 19.85 -31.93
CA SER A 33 6.33 19.10 -32.23
C SER A 33 6.19 18.00 -31.21
N PRO A 34 5.13 17.96 -30.39
CA PRO A 34 4.91 16.81 -29.53
C PRO A 34 4.90 15.53 -30.39
N PRO A 35 5.35 14.40 -29.86
CA PRO A 35 5.30 13.14 -30.60
C PRO A 35 3.87 12.95 -31.11
N GLN A 36 3.74 12.76 -32.43
CA GLN A 36 2.41 12.47 -32.98
C GLN A 36 2.05 11.04 -32.60
N PRO A 37 0.80 10.80 -32.13
CA PRO A 37 0.31 9.45 -31.89
C PRO A 37 0.48 8.59 -33.14
N SER A 38 0.71 7.30 -32.96
CA SER A 38 0.71 6.37 -34.09
C SER A 38 -0.65 6.34 -34.78
N GLU A 39 -0.69 5.94 -36.06
CA GLU A 39 -1.97 5.81 -36.78
C GLU A 39 -2.94 4.88 -36.06
N GLU A 40 -2.42 3.86 -35.42
CA GLU A 40 -3.17 2.91 -34.59
C GLU A 40 -3.89 3.60 -33.42
N TYR A 41 -3.19 4.44 -32.67
CA TYR A 41 -3.82 5.20 -31.56
C TYR A 41 -4.84 6.22 -32.04
N LEU A 42 -4.65 6.82 -33.21
CA LEU A 42 -5.65 7.73 -33.79
C LEU A 42 -6.92 6.97 -34.17
N GLN A 43 -6.80 5.76 -34.68
CA GLN A 43 -7.94 4.90 -34.99
C GLN A 43 -8.66 4.43 -33.71
N LEU A 44 -7.96 4.05 -32.65
CA LEU A 44 -8.57 3.76 -31.36
C LEU A 44 -9.36 4.97 -30.84
N GLN A 45 -8.77 6.17 -30.94
CA GLN A 45 -9.44 7.39 -30.54
C GLN A 45 -10.73 7.63 -31.34
N GLU A 46 -10.75 7.38 -32.64
CA GLU A 46 -11.96 7.49 -33.46
C GLU A 46 -13.07 6.51 -33.04
N LEU A 47 -12.69 5.28 -32.64
CA LEU A 47 -13.63 4.29 -32.12
C LEU A 47 -14.22 4.73 -30.78
N ILE A 48 -13.39 5.29 -29.90
CA ILE A 48 -13.84 5.82 -28.60
C ILE A 48 -14.72 7.06 -28.82
N ASP A 49 -14.35 7.98 -29.70
CA ASP A 49 -15.13 9.19 -30.01
C ASP A 49 -16.53 8.85 -30.54
N LYS A 50 -16.66 7.74 -31.25
CA LYS A 50 -17.96 7.23 -31.68
C LYS A 50 -18.84 6.81 -30.50
N GLU A 51 -18.26 6.13 -29.49
CA GLU A 51 -18.98 5.79 -28.25
C GLU A 51 -19.38 7.07 -27.49
N LEU A 52 -18.47 8.04 -27.36
CA LEU A 52 -18.75 9.32 -26.69
C LEU A 52 -19.84 10.12 -27.44
N SER A 53 -19.82 10.11 -28.77
CA SER A 53 -20.84 10.75 -29.58
C SER A 53 -22.23 10.10 -29.46
N SER A 54 -22.29 8.86 -29.05
CA SER A 54 -23.54 8.15 -28.75
C SER A 54 -24.13 8.47 -27.38
N GLY A 55 -23.47 9.35 -26.60
CA GLY A 55 -23.90 9.80 -25.28
C GLY A 55 -23.21 9.11 -24.13
N SER A 56 -22.20 8.27 -24.39
CA SER A 56 -21.34 7.73 -23.33
C SER A 56 -20.37 8.78 -22.84
N GLU A 57 -19.87 8.64 -21.60
CA GLU A 57 -18.82 9.48 -21.01
C GLU A 57 -17.71 8.61 -20.40
N TYR A 58 -16.50 9.14 -20.28
CA TYR A 58 -15.43 8.45 -19.56
C TYR A 58 -15.77 8.28 -18.08
N ALA A 59 -15.52 7.09 -17.55
CA ALA A 59 -15.81 6.74 -16.17
C ALA A 59 -14.73 5.83 -15.58
N ALA A 60 -13.56 6.39 -15.34
CA ALA A 60 -12.42 5.69 -14.77
C ALA A 60 -12.76 5.00 -13.43
N PRO A 61 -12.11 3.87 -13.09
CA PRO A 61 -12.21 3.25 -11.78
C PRO A 61 -11.85 4.23 -10.67
N THR A 62 -12.59 4.21 -9.57
CA THR A 62 -12.43 5.17 -8.46
C THR A 62 -11.35 4.76 -7.46
N ARG A 63 -10.98 3.48 -7.42
CA ARG A 63 -10.00 2.86 -6.51
C ARG A 63 -9.05 1.92 -7.28
N GLY A 64 -8.05 1.37 -6.59
CA GLY A 64 -7.10 0.41 -7.13
C GLY A 64 -6.00 1.05 -7.98
N SER A 65 -5.25 0.22 -8.69
CA SER A 65 -4.08 0.62 -9.48
C SER A 65 -4.46 1.16 -10.86
N PHE A 66 -5.57 0.71 -11.44
CA PHE A 66 -6.03 1.06 -12.80
C PHE A 66 -7.05 2.21 -12.75
N ARG A 67 -6.56 3.45 -12.60
CA ARG A 67 -7.40 4.65 -12.40
C ARG A 67 -7.50 5.58 -13.61
N GLN A 68 -7.05 5.13 -14.77
CA GLN A 68 -7.17 5.88 -16.03
C GLN A 68 -8.40 5.42 -16.80
N SER A 69 -9.01 6.33 -17.58
CA SER A 69 -10.20 6.00 -18.38
C SER A 69 -9.91 5.06 -19.56
N VAL A 70 -8.66 4.98 -19.98
CA VAL A 70 -8.15 4.03 -20.97
C VAL A 70 -6.92 3.35 -20.36
N GLN A 71 -6.93 2.05 -20.32
CA GLN A 71 -5.86 1.22 -19.78
C GLN A 71 -5.37 0.27 -20.86
N PHE A 72 -4.05 0.07 -20.93
CA PHE A 72 -3.43 -0.89 -21.83
C PHE A 72 -2.83 -2.03 -21.00
N THR A 73 -3.11 -3.27 -21.39
CA THR A 73 -2.57 -4.46 -20.75
C THR A 73 -2.71 -5.66 -21.69
N ASP A 74 -1.73 -6.56 -21.68
CA ASP A 74 -1.74 -7.82 -22.42
C ASP A 74 -2.68 -8.79 -21.67
N LEU A 75 -3.88 -9.00 -22.21
CA LEU A 75 -4.93 -9.81 -21.57
C LEU A 75 -4.93 -11.26 -22.05
N ASP A 76 -4.40 -11.55 -23.24
CA ASP A 76 -4.41 -12.92 -23.79
C ASP A 76 -3.01 -13.56 -23.86
N GLY A 77 -1.98 -12.83 -23.41
CA GLY A 77 -0.60 -13.33 -23.30
C GLY A 77 0.14 -13.42 -24.63
N ASP A 78 -0.33 -12.71 -25.67
CA ASP A 78 0.29 -12.73 -27.01
C ASP A 78 1.46 -11.73 -27.14
N GLY A 79 1.69 -10.89 -26.12
CA GLY A 79 2.72 -9.86 -26.06
C GLY A 79 2.30 -8.53 -26.68
N MET A 80 1.05 -8.37 -27.08
CA MET A 80 0.44 -7.11 -27.51
C MET A 80 -0.55 -6.66 -26.41
N GLU A 81 -0.70 -5.34 -26.24
CA GLU A 81 -1.61 -4.81 -25.24
C GLU A 81 -2.98 -4.53 -25.84
N GLU A 82 -4.02 -5.00 -25.17
CA GLU A 82 -5.40 -4.60 -25.40
C GLU A 82 -5.70 -3.27 -24.76
N ALA A 83 -6.65 -2.53 -25.35
CA ALA A 83 -7.14 -1.30 -24.75
C ALA A 83 -8.49 -1.55 -24.03
N LEU A 84 -8.49 -1.33 -22.71
CA LEU A 84 -9.72 -1.28 -21.90
C LEU A 84 -10.16 0.16 -21.77
N VAL A 85 -11.40 0.44 -22.12
CA VAL A 85 -11.99 1.77 -22.06
C VAL A 85 -13.15 1.76 -21.08
N PHE A 86 -13.01 2.53 -20.01
CA PHE A 86 -13.99 2.63 -18.94
C PHE A 86 -14.94 3.77 -19.22
N LEU A 87 -16.22 3.44 -19.34
CA LEU A 87 -17.27 4.36 -19.77
C LEU A 87 -18.48 4.29 -18.83
N ARG A 88 -19.30 5.32 -18.92
CA ARG A 88 -20.70 5.31 -18.48
C ARG A 88 -21.57 5.56 -19.69
N GLY A 89 -22.54 4.69 -19.96
CA GLY A 89 -23.50 4.83 -21.02
C GLY A 89 -24.47 6.00 -20.81
N ALA A 90 -25.16 6.40 -21.85
CA ALA A 90 -26.17 7.45 -21.81
C ALA A 90 -27.32 7.16 -20.82
N ASP A 91 -27.56 5.91 -20.50
CA ASP A 91 -28.51 5.41 -19.49
C ASP A 91 -27.96 5.45 -18.06
N GLY A 92 -26.69 5.83 -17.88
CA GLY A 92 -25.97 5.86 -16.61
C GLY A 92 -25.29 4.54 -16.21
N THR A 93 -25.40 3.47 -17.04
CA THR A 93 -24.80 2.17 -16.76
C THR A 93 -23.27 2.23 -16.93
N PRO A 94 -22.49 1.84 -15.92
CA PRO A 94 -21.04 1.71 -16.09
C PRO A 94 -20.73 0.55 -17.04
N LYS A 95 -19.73 0.72 -17.91
CA LYS A 95 -19.34 -0.30 -18.87
C LYS A 95 -17.86 -0.32 -19.14
N ILE A 96 -17.34 -1.45 -19.57
CA ILE A 96 -15.97 -1.66 -20.00
C ILE A 96 -16.01 -2.15 -21.44
N ASN A 97 -15.40 -1.38 -22.36
CA ASN A 97 -15.17 -1.82 -23.71
C ASN A 97 -13.74 -2.31 -23.85
N ILE A 98 -13.54 -3.49 -24.45
CA ILE A 98 -12.23 -4.04 -24.76
C ILE A 98 -11.99 -3.96 -26.27
N TYR A 99 -10.85 -3.42 -26.64
CA TYR A 99 -10.42 -3.26 -28.02
C TYR A 99 -9.11 -4.03 -28.22
N LEU A 100 -9.09 -4.91 -29.20
CA LEU A 100 -7.95 -5.73 -29.62
C LEU A 100 -7.30 -5.10 -30.86
N SER A 101 -5.96 -4.99 -30.88
CA SER A 101 -5.22 -4.62 -32.06
C SER A 101 -4.95 -5.84 -32.95
N VAL A 102 -5.39 -5.79 -34.20
CA VAL A 102 -5.15 -6.85 -35.19
C VAL A 102 -4.63 -6.21 -36.44
N ASN A 103 -3.41 -6.55 -36.87
CA ASN A 103 -2.70 -5.96 -38.01
C ASN A 103 -2.60 -4.42 -37.95
N ASN A 104 -2.32 -3.87 -36.78
CA ASN A 104 -2.27 -2.43 -36.48
C ASN A 104 -3.63 -1.71 -36.62
N GLU A 105 -4.73 -2.43 -36.51
CA GLU A 105 -6.09 -1.87 -36.50
C GLU A 105 -6.83 -2.31 -35.23
N TYR A 106 -7.32 -1.35 -34.43
CA TYR A 106 -8.16 -1.67 -33.28
C TYR A 106 -9.57 -2.04 -33.67
N ARG A 107 -10.12 -3.05 -33.03
CA ARG A 107 -11.53 -3.41 -33.11
C ARG A 107 -12.09 -3.70 -31.74
N LYS A 108 -13.32 -3.26 -31.47
CA LYS A 108 -14.01 -3.61 -30.25
C LYS A 108 -14.39 -5.10 -30.29
N VAL A 109 -13.92 -5.86 -29.31
CA VAL A 109 -14.17 -7.32 -29.22
C VAL A 109 -15.16 -7.67 -28.13
N LEU A 110 -15.24 -6.85 -27.06
CA LEU A 110 -16.14 -7.12 -25.94
C LEU A 110 -16.67 -5.81 -25.35
N THR A 111 -17.90 -5.86 -24.87
CA THR A 111 -18.51 -4.86 -24.00
C THR A 111 -19.07 -5.57 -22.78
N LEU A 112 -18.64 -5.18 -21.58
CA LEU A 112 -19.22 -5.62 -20.32
C LEU A 112 -20.04 -4.47 -19.75
N ASP A 113 -21.32 -4.68 -19.62
CA ASP A 113 -22.23 -3.77 -18.93
C ASP A 113 -22.26 -4.13 -17.45
N GLY A 114 -21.95 -3.15 -16.60
CA GLY A 114 -21.84 -3.33 -15.18
C GLY A 114 -23.13 -3.03 -14.43
N GLU A 115 -23.15 -3.44 -13.18
CA GLU A 115 -24.21 -3.09 -12.25
C GLU A 115 -23.84 -1.90 -11.37
N GLY A 116 -24.81 -1.20 -10.83
CA GLY A 116 -24.58 -0.10 -9.92
C GLY A 116 -24.31 1.25 -10.58
N ARG A 117 -23.46 2.07 -9.94
CA ARG A 117 -23.32 3.52 -10.28
C ARG A 117 -21.99 3.86 -10.95
N SER A 118 -20.97 3.08 -10.69
CA SER A 118 -19.61 3.33 -11.20
C SER A 118 -18.75 2.08 -11.09
N ILE A 119 -17.58 2.12 -11.73
CA ILE A 119 -16.53 1.14 -11.56
C ILE A 119 -15.75 1.51 -10.30
N GLY A 120 -15.71 0.63 -9.31
CA GLY A 120 -14.94 0.79 -8.07
C GLY A 120 -13.47 0.54 -8.32
N SER A 121 -13.11 -0.71 -8.64
CA SER A 121 -11.75 -1.14 -8.99
C SER A 121 -11.79 -2.19 -10.09
N VAL A 122 -10.64 -2.36 -10.73
CA VAL A 122 -10.38 -3.38 -11.74
C VAL A 122 -9.04 -4.00 -11.43
N ASP A 123 -8.96 -5.34 -11.50
CA ASP A 123 -7.74 -6.11 -11.34
C ASP A 123 -7.73 -7.28 -12.34
N PHE A 124 -6.59 -7.96 -12.44
CA PHE A 124 -6.35 -9.02 -13.40
C PHE A 124 -5.59 -10.16 -12.74
N ALA A 125 -6.04 -11.40 -12.94
CA ALA A 125 -5.39 -12.62 -12.46
C ALA A 125 -5.88 -13.83 -13.27
N ASP A 126 -5.08 -14.90 -13.38
CA ASP A 126 -5.52 -16.18 -13.92
C ASP A 126 -6.11 -17.03 -12.76
N LEU A 127 -7.38 -16.82 -12.48
CA LEU A 127 -8.05 -17.42 -11.31
C LEU A 127 -8.59 -18.82 -11.57
N ASP A 128 -8.98 -19.13 -12.81
CA ASP A 128 -9.48 -20.47 -13.16
C ASP A 128 -8.37 -21.40 -13.66
N THR A 129 -7.14 -20.86 -13.85
CA THR A 129 -5.94 -21.58 -14.27
C THR A 129 -6.02 -22.16 -15.68
N ASP A 130 -6.67 -21.46 -16.59
CA ASP A 130 -6.69 -21.79 -18.00
C ASP A 130 -5.46 -21.26 -18.77
N GLY A 131 -4.61 -20.47 -18.10
CA GLY A 131 -3.40 -19.84 -18.65
C GLY A 131 -3.66 -18.49 -19.29
N ARG A 132 -4.84 -17.90 -19.09
CA ARG A 132 -5.23 -16.58 -19.54
C ARG A 132 -5.58 -15.69 -18.36
N THR A 133 -5.58 -14.41 -18.60
CA THR A 133 -5.93 -13.43 -17.57
C THR A 133 -7.42 -13.24 -17.48
N ASP A 134 -8.00 -13.43 -16.30
CA ASP A 134 -9.40 -13.06 -16.00
C ASP A 134 -9.50 -11.59 -15.60
N LEU A 135 -10.62 -10.98 -15.88
CA LEU A 135 -10.94 -9.60 -15.52
C LEU A 135 -11.80 -9.58 -14.24
N ILE A 136 -11.26 -8.95 -13.19
CA ILE A 136 -11.93 -8.77 -11.91
C ILE A 136 -12.45 -7.34 -11.83
N VAL A 137 -13.75 -7.16 -11.62
CA VAL A 137 -14.39 -5.85 -11.56
C VAL A 137 -15.24 -5.71 -10.31
N ALA A 138 -14.97 -4.67 -9.52
CA ALA A 138 -15.88 -4.26 -8.44
C ALA A 138 -16.82 -3.17 -8.93
N TRP A 139 -18.07 -3.53 -9.24
CA TRP A 139 -19.12 -2.60 -9.61
C TRP A 139 -19.69 -1.94 -8.36
N GLN A 140 -19.51 -0.63 -8.22
CA GLN A 140 -19.91 0.11 -7.01
C GLN A 140 -21.43 0.26 -6.95
N LEU A 141 -22.07 -0.39 -5.99
CA LEU A 141 -23.51 -0.29 -5.74
C LEU A 141 -23.85 0.89 -4.83
N THR A 142 -23.12 1.01 -3.71
CA THR A 142 -23.25 2.08 -2.70
C THR A 142 -21.88 2.61 -2.30
N GLY A 143 -21.80 3.51 -1.33
CA GLY A 143 -20.51 4.03 -0.83
C GLY A 143 -19.58 2.96 -0.25
N SER A 144 -20.14 1.86 0.27
CA SER A 144 -19.38 0.83 1.00
C SER A 144 -19.58 -0.60 0.47
N MET A 145 -20.39 -0.79 -0.58
CA MET A 145 -20.72 -2.11 -1.11
C MET A 145 -20.57 -2.12 -2.62
N SER A 146 -19.90 -3.13 -3.12
CA SER A 146 -19.74 -3.43 -4.55
C SER A 146 -20.27 -4.81 -4.87
N LEU A 147 -20.70 -5.03 -6.11
CA LEU A 147 -20.81 -6.33 -6.71
C LEU A 147 -19.46 -6.68 -7.34
N LEU A 148 -18.79 -7.69 -6.82
CA LEU A 148 -17.55 -8.20 -7.38
C LEU A 148 -17.90 -9.23 -8.45
N SER A 149 -17.39 -9.01 -9.66
CA SER A 149 -17.58 -9.91 -10.79
C SER A 149 -16.23 -10.32 -11.37
N VAL A 150 -16.06 -11.59 -11.64
CA VAL A 150 -14.90 -12.15 -12.34
C VAL A 150 -15.36 -12.66 -13.69
N TYR A 151 -14.70 -12.21 -14.76
CA TYR A 151 -15.02 -12.57 -16.13
C TYR A 151 -13.84 -13.28 -16.78
N SER A 152 -14.07 -14.48 -17.32
CA SER A 152 -13.12 -15.06 -18.25
C SER A 152 -13.13 -14.29 -19.56
N LEU A 153 -11.95 -14.03 -20.09
CA LEU A 153 -11.75 -13.37 -21.38
C LEU A 153 -11.47 -14.38 -22.50
N GLU A 154 -11.68 -15.68 -22.24
CA GLU A 154 -11.48 -16.71 -23.23
C GLU A 154 -12.32 -16.43 -24.48
N ASN A 155 -11.67 -16.37 -25.66
CA ASN A 155 -12.28 -16.02 -26.94
C ASN A 155 -13.10 -14.70 -26.91
N TRP A 156 -12.78 -13.79 -25.98
CA TRP A 156 -13.46 -12.50 -25.77
C TRP A 156 -14.95 -12.66 -25.48
N SER A 157 -15.32 -13.77 -24.81
CA SER A 157 -16.73 -14.09 -24.51
C SER A 157 -17.30 -13.26 -23.38
N GLY A 158 -16.45 -12.86 -22.40
CA GLY A 158 -16.89 -12.19 -21.18
C GLY A 158 -17.76 -13.12 -20.31
N GLU A 159 -17.40 -14.40 -20.23
CA GLU A 159 -18.12 -15.37 -19.39
C GLU A 159 -17.95 -15.00 -17.91
N LEU A 160 -19.08 -14.94 -17.19
CA LEU A 160 -19.10 -14.63 -15.77
C LEU A 160 -18.75 -15.88 -14.95
N LEU A 161 -17.56 -15.88 -14.35
CA LEU A 161 -17.08 -16.98 -13.50
C LEU A 161 -17.55 -16.85 -12.04
N LEU A 162 -17.63 -15.63 -11.52
CA LEU A 162 -18.05 -15.35 -10.15
C LEU A 162 -18.80 -14.03 -10.08
N SER A 163 -19.85 -13.99 -9.27
CA SER A 163 -20.51 -12.74 -8.87
C SER A 163 -20.88 -12.82 -7.39
N THR A 164 -20.43 -11.87 -6.58
CA THR A 164 -20.69 -11.83 -5.14
C THR A 164 -20.65 -10.41 -4.60
N ASP A 165 -21.39 -10.16 -3.52
CA ASP A 165 -21.26 -8.88 -2.79
C ASP A 165 -19.88 -8.76 -2.17
N SER A 166 -19.29 -7.57 -2.21
CA SER A 166 -17.99 -7.29 -1.60
C SER A 166 -17.94 -5.91 -0.96
N THR A 167 -17.17 -5.80 0.10
CA THR A 167 -16.70 -4.54 0.67
C THR A 167 -15.26 -4.28 0.20
N GLU A 168 -14.45 -5.33 0.21
CA GLU A 168 -13.06 -5.33 -0.23
C GLU A 168 -12.67 -6.72 -0.72
N TYR A 169 -11.63 -6.82 -1.55
CA TYR A 169 -11.12 -8.09 -2.04
C TYR A 169 -9.62 -8.00 -2.35
N LEU A 170 -8.99 -9.14 -2.47
CA LEU A 170 -7.66 -9.32 -3.04
C LEU A 170 -7.52 -10.72 -3.64
N THR A 171 -6.46 -10.94 -4.43
CA THR A 171 -6.07 -12.26 -4.96
C THR A 171 -4.79 -12.74 -4.30
N GLY A 172 -4.61 -14.05 -4.23
CA GLY A 172 -3.39 -14.67 -3.74
C GLY A 172 -3.57 -16.15 -3.41
N ASP A 173 -2.46 -16.89 -3.40
CA ASP A 173 -2.43 -18.32 -3.07
C ASP A 173 -2.44 -18.50 -1.54
N LEU A 174 -3.64 -18.54 -0.94
CA LEU A 174 -3.80 -18.69 0.50
C LEU A 174 -3.68 -20.15 0.95
N ASN A 175 -3.98 -21.09 0.06
CA ASN A 175 -3.97 -22.51 0.38
C ASN A 175 -2.63 -23.20 0.03
N SER A 176 -1.70 -22.49 -0.60
CA SER A 176 -0.39 -22.95 -1.05
C SER A 176 -0.46 -24.11 -2.06
N ASP A 177 -1.46 -24.10 -2.94
CA ASP A 177 -1.59 -25.10 -4.02
C ASP A 177 -0.94 -24.66 -5.34
N GLY A 178 -0.34 -23.44 -5.35
CA GLY A 178 0.33 -22.82 -6.48
C GLY A 178 -0.64 -22.09 -7.44
N ARG A 179 -1.87 -21.82 -7.01
CA ARG A 179 -2.88 -21.11 -7.76
C ARG A 179 -3.46 -19.97 -6.92
N GLU A 180 -3.87 -18.92 -7.58
CA GLU A 180 -4.50 -17.81 -6.86
C GLU A 180 -5.99 -18.09 -6.58
N GLU A 181 -6.41 -17.78 -5.38
CA GLU A 181 -7.79 -17.63 -5.00
C GLU A 181 -8.19 -16.17 -4.98
N ILE A 182 -9.50 -15.90 -5.08
CA ILE A 182 -10.04 -14.59 -4.78
C ILE A 182 -10.62 -14.58 -3.36
N LEU A 183 -10.09 -13.65 -2.55
CA LEU A 183 -10.45 -13.46 -1.15
C LEU A 183 -11.35 -12.24 -1.04
N VAL A 184 -12.56 -12.42 -0.56
CA VAL A 184 -13.59 -11.39 -0.55
C VAL A 184 -14.05 -11.13 0.88
N LEU A 185 -14.00 -9.88 1.30
CA LEU A 185 -14.66 -9.45 2.54
C LEU A 185 -16.04 -8.91 2.21
N ARG A 186 -17.06 -9.44 2.86
CA ARG A 186 -18.43 -8.94 2.71
C ARG A 186 -19.08 -8.62 4.04
N ASN A 187 -19.86 -7.57 4.05
CA ASN A 187 -20.70 -7.21 5.18
C ASN A 187 -22.00 -8.00 5.09
N VAL A 188 -22.28 -8.86 6.07
CA VAL A 188 -23.49 -9.68 6.11
C VAL A 188 -24.61 -9.04 6.94
N SER A 189 -24.23 -8.17 7.90
CA SER A 189 -25.12 -7.31 8.67
C SER A 189 -24.31 -6.25 9.38
N THR A 190 -24.94 -5.24 9.95
CA THR A 190 -24.26 -4.16 10.66
C THR A 190 -23.22 -4.70 11.67
N GLY A 191 -21.96 -4.36 11.46
CA GLY A 191 -20.83 -4.77 12.31
C GLY A 191 -20.44 -6.25 12.20
N THR A 192 -20.99 -7.00 11.22
CA THR A 192 -20.68 -8.42 11.03
C THR A 192 -20.12 -8.64 9.63
N TYR A 193 -18.90 -9.09 9.56
CA TYR A 193 -18.18 -9.36 8.31
C TYR A 193 -17.79 -10.82 8.21
N MET A 194 -17.77 -11.33 6.97
CA MET A 194 -17.25 -12.64 6.60
C MET A 194 -16.12 -12.45 5.59
N ALA A 195 -15.11 -13.29 5.71
CA ALA A 195 -14.14 -13.51 4.65
C ALA A 195 -14.53 -14.79 3.91
N ASP A 196 -14.68 -14.69 2.60
CA ASP A 196 -14.92 -15.80 1.71
C ASP A 196 -13.72 -15.98 0.79
N MET A 197 -13.20 -17.18 0.71
CA MET A 197 -12.17 -17.58 -0.24
C MET A 197 -12.86 -18.37 -1.36
N TYR A 198 -12.78 -17.89 -2.58
CA TYR A 198 -13.32 -18.59 -3.75
C TYR A 198 -12.18 -19.20 -4.56
N THR A 199 -12.27 -20.50 -4.79
CA THR A 199 -11.41 -21.22 -5.72
C THR A 199 -12.20 -21.43 -7.02
N LEU A 200 -11.68 -20.88 -8.11
CA LEU A 200 -12.25 -21.05 -9.44
C LEU A 200 -11.57 -22.22 -10.17
N ARG A 201 -12.28 -22.86 -11.07
CA ARG A 201 -11.78 -23.93 -11.93
C ARG A 201 -12.56 -23.92 -13.24
N PRO A 202 -11.91 -24.23 -14.38
CA PRO A 202 -12.63 -24.39 -15.64
C PRO A 202 -13.76 -25.42 -15.50
N ASP A 203 -14.89 -25.13 -16.11
CA ASP A 203 -16.08 -26.03 -16.18
C ASP A 203 -16.64 -26.46 -14.81
N ARG A 204 -16.42 -25.68 -13.75
CA ARG A 204 -16.92 -25.96 -12.40
C ARG A 204 -17.51 -24.72 -11.75
N GLU A 205 -18.54 -24.93 -10.96
CA GLU A 205 -19.07 -23.89 -10.08
C GLU A 205 -17.98 -23.42 -9.07
N PRO A 206 -17.91 -22.11 -8.76
CA PRO A 206 -17.01 -21.59 -7.76
C PRO A 206 -17.15 -22.30 -6.40
N GLN A 207 -16.05 -22.70 -5.81
CA GLN A 207 -16.05 -23.29 -4.47
C GLN A 207 -15.70 -22.21 -3.46
N ALA A 208 -16.54 -22.06 -2.43
CA ALA A 208 -16.34 -21.07 -1.39
C ALA A 208 -16.02 -21.73 -0.05
N ALA A 209 -15.05 -21.16 0.67
CA ALA A 209 -14.80 -21.41 2.07
C ALA A 209 -14.92 -20.09 2.84
N SER A 210 -15.59 -20.11 3.98
CA SER A 210 -15.93 -18.88 4.70
C SER A 210 -15.45 -18.90 6.14
N ALA A 211 -14.99 -17.77 6.65
CA ALA A 211 -14.69 -17.55 8.06
C ALA A 211 -15.23 -16.22 8.55
N ALA A 212 -15.68 -16.19 9.81
CA ALA A 212 -16.13 -14.96 10.43
C ALA A 212 -14.94 -14.08 10.84
N LEU A 213 -15.08 -12.75 10.66
CA LEU A 213 -14.23 -11.76 11.28
C LEU A 213 -14.77 -11.41 12.68
N SER A 214 -14.04 -10.57 13.39
CA SER A 214 -14.49 -9.98 14.66
C SER A 214 -15.85 -9.30 14.51
N SER A 215 -16.65 -9.35 15.57
CA SER A 215 -17.94 -8.64 15.64
C SER A 215 -17.75 -7.18 16.04
N GLY A 216 -18.71 -6.31 15.68
CA GLY A 216 -18.69 -4.89 15.99
C GLY A 216 -17.73 -4.07 15.11
N ILE A 217 -17.41 -4.54 13.92
CA ILE A 217 -16.58 -3.80 12.98
C ILE A 217 -17.34 -2.57 12.46
N TYR A 218 -16.78 -1.38 12.71
CA TYR A 218 -17.23 -0.12 12.15
C TYR A 218 -16.72 0.06 10.72
N GLY A 219 -15.46 -0.31 10.47
CA GLY A 219 -14.86 -0.20 9.14
C GLY A 219 -13.53 -0.91 9.01
N LEU A 220 -13.29 -1.49 7.84
CA LEU A 220 -12.02 -2.08 7.48
C LEU A 220 -10.99 -0.98 7.24
N GLN A 221 -9.79 -1.17 7.77
CA GLN A 221 -8.65 -0.27 7.61
C GLN A 221 -7.63 -0.81 6.60
N ARG A 222 -7.28 -2.09 6.72
CA ARG A 222 -6.29 -2.74 5.85
C ARG A 222 -6.68 -4.19 5.58
N LEU A 223 -6.39 -4.63 4.36
CA LEU A 223 -6.48 -6.02 3.94
C LEU A 223 -5.20 -6.40 3.19
N ARG A 224 -4.51 -7.46 3.63
CA ARG A 224 -3.23 -7.86 3.04
C ARG A 224 -3.02 -9.36 3.12
N MET A 225 -2.32 -9.93 2.12
CA MET A 225 -1.63 -11.21 2.25
C MET A 225 -0.33 -11.00 3.01
N VAL A 226 -0.02 -11.91 3.91
CA VAL A 226 1.19 -11.89 4.75
C VAL A 226 1.74 -13.30 4.92
N THR A 227 2.98 -13.38 5.39
CA THR A 227 3.62 -14.64 5.78
C THR A 227 3.62 -14.77 7.31
N LEU A 228 3.25 -15.95 7.82
CA LEU A 228 3.29 -16.31 9.24
C LEU A 228 4.64 -16.91 9.64
N ALA A 229 4.86 -17.11 10.94
CA ALA A 229 6.11 -17.61 11.53
C ALA A 229 6.56 -18.97 10.99
N ASP A 230 5.64 -19.80 10.53
CA ASP A 230 5.93 -21.11 9.94
C ASP A 230 6.04 -21.09 8.41
N GLY A 231 6.05 -19.90 7.80
CA GLY A 231 6.09 -19.69 6.36
C GLY A 231 4.75 -19.82 5.65
N SER A 232 3.66 -20.12 6.38
CA SER A 232 2.32 -20.22 5.80
C SER A 232 1.79 -18.85 5.39
N PRO A 233 1.05 -18.74 4.27
CA PRO A 233 0.35 -17.51 3.92
C PRO A 233 -0.87 -17.30 4.83
N ALA A 234 -1.20 -16.04 5.06
CA ALA A 234 -2.40 -15.65 5.78
C ALA A 234 -3.01 -14.36 5.20
N LEU A 235 -4.33 -14.24 5.33
CA LEU A 235 -5.04 -13.00 5.09
C LEU A 235 -5.13 -12.23 6.41
N LEU A 236 -4.63 -11.01 6.41
CA LEU A 236 -4.70 -10.11 7.53
C LEU A 236 -5.75 -9.05 7.26
N ALA A 237 -6.77 -8.98 8.12
CA ALA A 237 -7.81 -7.96 8.08
C ALA A 237 -7.75 -7.10 9.35
N GLU A 238 -7.36 -5.83 9.20
CA GLU A 238 -7.31 -4.88 10.29
C GLU A 238 -8.53 -3.96 10.24
N SER A 239 -9.29 -3.94 11.31
CA SER A 239 -10.57 -3.26 11.37
C SER A 239 -10.70 -2.37 12.60
N LEU A 240 -11.37 -1.23 12.44
CA LEU A 240 -11.79 -0.40 13.55
C LEU A 240 -13.14 -0.90 14.08
N LEU A 241 -13.24 -1.06 15.38
CA LEU A 241 -14.49 -1.44 16.07
C LEU A 241 -15.31 -0.20 16.42
N ASP A 242 -16.61 -0.40 16.70
CA ASP A 242 -17.55 0.67 17.07
C ASP A 242 -17.11 1.50 18.29
N ASN A 243 -16.31 0.91 19.17
CA ASN A 243 -15.78 1.58 20.37
C ASN A 243 -14.44 2.30 20.14
N GLY A 244 -13.92 2.31 18.91
CA GLY A 244 -12.65 2.92 18.54
C GLY A 244 -11.42 2.04 18.74
N ASP A 245 -11.57 0.81 19.22
CA ASP A 245 -10.46 -0.15 19.28
C ASP A 245 -10.10 -0.64 17.85
N LEU A 246 -8.84 -0.96 17.65
CA LEU A 246 -8.37 -1.66 16.45
C LEU A 246 -8.31 -3.16 16.75
N VAL A 247 -8.69 -3.98 15.77
CA VAL A 247 -8.57 -5.44 15.82
C VAL A 247 -7.90 -5.95 14.56
N THR A 248 -7.10 -7.00 14.68
CA THR A 248 -6.46 -7.70 13.57
C THR A 248 -6.99 -9.13 13.53
N ASP A 249 -7.82 -9.45 12.54
CA ASP A 249 -8.22 -10.82 12.24
C ASP A 249 -7.16 -11.47 11.34
N VAL A 250 -6.67 -12.64 11.73
CA VAL A 250 -5.68 -13.42 10.97
C VAL A 250 -6.34 -14.68 10.45
N LEU A 251 -6.51 -14.76 9.15
CA LEU A 251 -7.16 -15.89 8.51
C LEU A 251 -6.14 -16.70 7.73
N SER A 252 -6.19 -18.03 7.85
CA SER A 252 -5.33 -18.94 7.12
C SER A 252 -6.10 -20.16 6.67
N TRP A 253 -5.60 -20.80 5.61
CA TRP A 253 -6.12 -22.07 5.14
C TRP A 253 -5.60 -23.23 5.97
N ARG A 254 -6.51 -24.02 6.51
CA ARG A 254 -6.11 -25.12 7.38
C ARG A 254 -7.06 -26.30 7.24
N GLU A 255 -6.52 -27.49 6.98
CA GLU A 255 -7.27 -28.75 6.94
C GLU A 255 -8.51 -28.69 6.02
N GLY A 256 -8.39 -27.99 4.88
CA GLY A 256 -9.48 -27.83 3.93
C GLY A 256 -10.51 -26.76 4.29
N SER A 257 -10.20 -25.85 5.20
CA SER A 257 -11.10 -24.80 5.66
C SER A 257 -10.39 -23.46 5.85
N LEU A 258 -11.10 -22.37 5.59
CA LEU A 258 -10.65 -21.02 6.00
C LEU A 258 -10.94 -20.83 7.48
N VAL A 259 -9.94 -20.44 8.26
CA VAL A 259 -10.04 -20.30 9.72
C VAL A 259 -9.49 -18.96 10.15
N ASN A 260 -10.24 -18.24 10.98
CA ASN A 260 -9.73 -17.08 11.70
C ASN A 260 -8.98 -17.56 12.95
N LEU A 261 -7.65 -17.45 12.92
CA LEU A 261 -6.74 -17.98 13.93
C LEU A 261 -6.82 -17.23 15.27
N THR A 262 -7.18 -15.95 15.24
CA THR A 262 -7.18 -15.04 16.39
C THR A 262 -8.54 -14.86 17.02
N LEU A 263 -9.62 -15.37 16.39
CA LEU A 263 -10.99 -15.15 16.84
C LEU A 263 -11.29 -15.91 18.14
N ASN A 264 -11.59 -15.18 19.19
CA ASN A 264 -12.10 -15.76 20.42
C ASN A 264 -13.59 -16.07 20.28
N ARG A 265 -13.91 -17.36 20.21
CA ARG A 265 -15.29 -17.84 20.00
C ARG A 265 -16.28 -17.47 21.09
N SER A 266 -15.80 -17.16 22.30
CA SER A 266 -16.68 -16.80 23.42
C SER A 266 -17.11 -15.33 23.39
N THR A 267 -16.23 -14.45 22.89
CA THR A 267 -16.49 -13.01 22.78
C THR A 267 -16.92 -12.60 21.37
N GLY A 268 -16.59 -13.39 20.37
CA GLY A 268 -16.77 -13.05 18.95
C GLY A 268 -15.82 -11.97 18.46
N ILE A 269 -14.75 -11.67 19.20
CA ILE A 269 -13.75 -10.65 18.85
C ILE A 269 -12.37 -11.30 18.96
N SER A 270 -11.48 -11.01 18.02
CA SER A 270 -10.11 -11.52 18.02
C SER A 270 -9.30 -11.00 19.20
N GLU A 271 -8.41 -11.84 19.73
CA GLU A 271 -7.57 -11.53 20.90
C GLU A 271 -6.53 -10.43 20.63
N THR A 272 -6.33 -10.08 19.38
CA THR A 272 -5.49 -8.98 18.91
C THR A 272 -6.10 -7.58 19.10
N ARG A 273 -7.33 -7.51 19.68
CA ARG A 273 -8.01 -6.23 19.94
C ARG A 273 -7.18 -5.34 20.85
N ARG A 274 -7.05 -4.06 20.47
CA ARG A 274 -6.25 -3.07 21.17
C ARG A 274 -6.88 -1.67 21.16
N SER A 275 -6.83 -0.97 22.29
CA SER A 275 -7.32 0.40 22.41
C SER A 275 -6.32 1.45 21.86
N TYR A 276 -5.02 1.11 21.78
CA TYR A 276 -4.03 1.93 21.11
C TYR A 276 -4.04 1.63 19.62
N SER A 277 -4.82 2.39 18.86
CA SER A 277 -5.12 2.15 17.45
C SER A 277 -4.12 2.79 16.45
N LEU A 278 -3.00 3.36 16.95
CA LEU A 278 -2.01 4.03 16.11
C LEU A 278 -0.93 3.09 15.54
N VAL A 279 -0.97 1.81 15.90
CA VAL A 279 0.04 0.83 15.47
C VAL A 279 -0.65 -0.36 14.82
N TYR A 280 -0.28 -0.62 13.58
CA TYR A 280 -0.78 -1.72 12.76
C TYR A 280 0.20 -2.88 12.74
N ALA A 281 -0.30 -4.07 12.37
CA ALA A 281 0.54 -5.23 12.11
C ALA A 281 1.50 -4.95 10.94
N GLN A 282 2.75 -5.40 11.05
CA GLN A 282 3.77 -5.22 10.02
C GLN A 282 4.96 -6.16 10.26
N ASP A 283 5.81 -6.31 9.28
CA ASP A 283 7.13 -6.90 9.39
C ASP A 283 8.06 -5.81 9.97
N ILE A 284 8.22 -5.81 11.31
CA ILE A 284 8.93 -4.72 12.00
C ILE A 284 10.44 -4.94 12.05
N ASP A 285 10.91 -6.18 11.93
CA ASP A 285 12.33 -6.52 11.94
C ASP A 285 12.91 -6.78 10.53
N GLY A 286 12.04 -6.83 9.50
CA GLY A 286 12.43 -6.99 8.10
C GLY A 286 12.77 -8.44 7.72
N ASP A 287 12.26 -9.43 8.45
CA ASP A 287 12.54 -10.84 8.17
C ASP A 287 11.54 -11.49 7.20
N GLY A 288 10.53 -10.75 6.76
CA GLY A 288 9.48 -11.19 5.83
C GLY A 288 8.29 -11.86 6.50
N VAL A 289 8.28 -11.97 7.83
CA VAL A 289 7.15 -12.45 8.64
C VAL A 289 6.45 -11.25 9.26
N VAL A 290 5.12 -11.30 9.35
CA VAL A 290 4.37 -10.20 9.97
C VAL A 290 4.28 -10.36 11.47
N GLU A 291 4.54 -9.27 12.21
CA GLU A 291 4.27 -9.17 13.63
C GLU A 291 2.96 -8.44 13.89
N ILE A 292 2.22 -8.94 14.88
CA ILE A 292 0.98 -8.33 15.36
C ILE A 292 1.26 -7.61 16.67
N PRO A 293 0.94 -6.29 16.73
CA PRO A 293 1.24 -5.48 17.89
C PRO A 293 0.23 -5.71 19.03
N HIS A 294 0.76 -5.85 20.24
CA HIS A 294 0.01 -5.88 21.49
C HIS A 294 0.48 -4.73 22.39
N PRO A 295 -0.12 -3.55 22.27
CA PRO A 295 0.23 -2.40 23.09
C PRO A 295 -0.09 -2.60 24.56
N GLN A 296 0.83 -2.19 25.43
CA GLN A 296 0.67 -2.21 26.88
C GLN A 296 0.86 -0.80 27.41
N GLN A 297 -0.14 -0.32 28.17
CA GLN A 297 -0.05 0.99 28.79
C GLN A 297 1.02 1.00 29.87
N LEU A 298 1.92 1.98 29.79
CA LEU A 298 2.98 2.17 30.78
C LEU A 298 2.49 3.02 31.94
N TYR A 299 3.08 2.78 33.12
CA TYR A 299 2.87 3.65 34.26
C TYR A 299 3.45 5.05 33.98
N SER A 300 2.69 6.11 34.28
CA SER A 300 3.10 7.50 34.16
C SER A 300 2.67 8.29 35.40
N GLN A 301 3.60 9.09 35.96
CA GLN A 301 3.30 9.97 37.10
C GLN A 301 2.55 11.24 36.71
N GLY A 302 2.61 11.65 35.42
CA GLY A 302 2.07 12.93 34.92
C GLY A 302 0.65 12.85 34.34
N GLY A 303 0.02 11.67 34.32
CA GLY A 303 -1.30 11.48 33.71
C GLY A 303 -1.29 11.40 32.18
N GLU A 304 -0.15 11.58 31.53
CA GLU A 304 0.03 11.28 30.10
C GLU A 304 0.02 9.77 29.89
N LEU A 305 -0.51 9.35 28.74
CA LEU A 305 -0.57 7.95 28.35
C LEU A 305 0.62 7.60 27.47
N PHE A 306 1.44 6.69 27.93
CA PHE A 306 2.54 6.10 27.14
C PHE A 306 2.30 4.62 26.94
N TRP A 307 2.86 4.07 25.84
CA TRP A 307 2.63 2.70 25.45
C TRP A 307 3.95 2.04 25.04
N SER A 308 4.19 0.84 25.55
CA SER A 308 5.10 -0.11 24.93
C SER A 308 4.28 -1.04 24.04
N VAL A 309 4.92 -1.61 23.02
CA VAL A 309 4.27 -2.52 22.08
C VAL A 309 5.05 -3.82 22.07
N ALA A 310 4.42 -4.89 22.50
CA ALA A 310 4.93 -6.24 22.34
C ALA A 310 4.50 -6.78 20.97
N TRP A 311 5.44 -7.26 20.18
CA TRP A 311 5.23 -7.75 18.83
C TRP A 311 5.26 -9.27 18.83
N TYR A 312 4.22 -9.88 18.25
CA TYR A 312 4.05 -11.32 18.24
C TYR A 312 3.99 -11.87 16.83
N LYS A 313 4.80 -12.87 16.53
CA LYS A 313 4.68 -13.72 15.34
C LYS A 313 3.68 -14.84 15.63
N TYR A 314 2.75 -15.05 14.70
CA TYR A 314 1.75 -16.11 14.77
C TYR A 314 2.09 -17.21 13.78
N ASP A 315 1.84 -18.47 14.12
CA ASP A 315 1.87 -19.59 13.18
C ASP A 315 0.45 -19.97 12.68
N ALA A 316 0.36 -20.83 11.67
CA ALA A 316 -0.91 -21.28 11.12
C ALA A 316 -1.80 -22.06 12.11
N PHE A 317 -1.32 -22.36 13.32
CA PHE A 317 -2.10 -22.94 14.40
C PHE A 317 -2.63 -21.90 15.39
N GLY A 318 -2.35 -20.60 15.16
CA GLY A 318 -2.71 -19.51 16.04
C GLY A 318 -1.86 -19.40 17.31
N ARG A 319 -0.69 -20.07 17.35
CA ARG A 319 0.25 -19.92 18.47
C ARG A 319 1.05 -18.66 18.28
N ALA A 320 1.05 -17.79 19.29
CA ALA A 320 1.77 -16.54 19.30
C ALA A 320 3.12 -16.69 20.02
N GLY A 321 4.21 -16.26 19.38
CA GLY A 321 5.54 -16.13 19.98
C GLY A 321 5.91 -14.66 20.08
N LEU A 322 6.36 -14.20 21.27
CA LEU A 322 6.91 -12.85 21.40
C LEU A 322 8.20 -12.75 20.61
N ASP A 323 8.28 -11.79 19.72
CA ASP A 323 9.46 -11.50 18.93
C ASP A 323 10.28 -10.39 19.60
N MET A 324 9.70 -9.19 19.69
CA MET A 324 10.37 -8.04 20.31
C MET A 324 9.39 -7.16 21.09
N THR A 325 9.93 -6.21 21.83
CA THR A 325 9.14 -5.14 22.46
C THR A 325 9.72 -3.79 22.07
N THR A 326 8.86 -2.83 21.74
CA THR A 326 9.28 -1.50 21.34
C THR A 326 8.58 -0.42 22.17
N TYR A 327 9.18 0.77 22.23
CA TYR A 327 8.51 1.99 22.66
C TYR A 327 8.28 2.89 21.45
N HIS A 328 7.05 3.34 21.23
CA HIS A 328 6.68 4.17 20.09
C HIS A 328 6.40 5.61 20.50
N CYS A 329 7.14 6.55 19.91
CA CYS A 329 6.86 7.97 19.96
C CYS A 329 6.26 8.43 18.62
N VAL A 330 4.98 8.13 18.39
CA VAL A 330 4.29 8.42 17.12
C VAL A 330 4.29 9.93 16.83
N THR A 331 4.15 10.78 17.86
CA THR A 331 4.17 12.24 17.72
C THR A 331 5.47 12.76 17.09
N ASP A 332 6.60 12.14 17.40
CA ASP A 332 7.92 12.52 16.90
C ASP A 332 8.42 11.61 15.78
N GLY A 333 7.61 10.59 15.41
CA GLY A 333 7.87 9.72 14.28
C GLY A 333 9.06 8.79 14.45
N TRP A 334 9.25 8.20 15.65
CA TRP A 334 10.31 7.22 15.91
C TRP A 334 9.85 6.12 16.88
N TYR A 335 10.53 4.99 16.84
CA TYR A 335 10.42 3.95 17.86
C TYR A 335 11.80 3.46 18.29
N LEU A 336 11.85 2.90 19.49
CA LEU A 336 13.03 2.26 20.05
C LEU A 336 12.70 0.80 20.35
N GLU A 337 13.47 -0.13 19.79
CA GLU A 337 13.46 -1.52 20.23
C GLU A 337 14.03 -1.58 21.65
N LEU A 338 13.25 -2.12 22.58
CA LEU A 338 13.66 -2.16 23.99
C LEU A 338 14.65 -3.29 24.23
N PRO A 339 15.79 -3.01 24.86
CA PRO A 339 16.69 -4.08 25.33
C PRO A 339 15.97 -5.07 26.24
N ASP A 340 16.46 -6.30 26.29
CA ASP A 340 15.93 -7.35 27.15
C ASP A 340 15.74 -6.89 28.60
N GLY A 341 14.58 -7.22 29.14
CA GLY A 341 14.22 -6.86 30.51
C GLY A 341 13.81 -5.39 30.74
N TRP A 342 13.87 -4.52 29.72
CA TRP A 342 13.43 -3.13 29.88
C TRP A 342 11.93 -2.99 29.92
N ALA A 343 11.19 -3.83 29.23
CA ALA A 343 9.72 -3.78 29.20
C ALA A 343 9.12 -3.92 30.61
N THR A 344 9.80 -4.69 31.49
CA THR A 344 9.35 -4.84 32.89
C THR A 344 9.72 -3.61 33.71
N GLY A 345 8.69 -2.91 34.22
CA GLY A 345 8.87 -1.70 35.01
C GLY A 345 9.31 -0.47 34.23
N LEU A 346 9.15 -0.48 32.92
CA LEU A 346 9.37 0.71 32.11
C LEU A 346 8.37 1.81 32.49
N THR A 347 8.89 3.01 32.71
CA THR A 347 8.10 4.24 32.82
C THR A 347 8.71 5.31 31.92
N VAL A 348 7.88 6.22 31.44
CA VAL A 348 8.27 7.22 30.48
C VAL A 348 7.77 8.59 30.93
N ARG A 349 8.57 9.60 30.69
CA ARG A 349 8.16 11.00 30.83
C ARG A 349 8.65 11.83 29.66
N ARG A 350 7.92 12.88 29.36
CA ARG A 350 8.26 13.84 28.31
C ARG A 350 8.68 15.17 28.92
N VAL A 351 9.65 15.82 28.29
CA VAL A 351 10.18 17.14 28.68
C VAL A 351 10.25 18.02 27.43
N ASP A 352 9.55 19.16 27.48
CA ASP A 352 9.45 20.12 26.37
C ASP A 352 9.89 21.53 26.79
N ASP A 353 10.82 21.64 27.74
CA ASP A 353 11.20 22.91 28.40
C ASP A 353 12.03 23.83 27.49
N VAL A 354 12.63 23.28 26.41
CA VAL A 354 13.49 24.03 25.49
C VAL A 354 12.80 24.18 24.15
N PRO A 355 12.58 25.41 23.63
CA PRO A 355 11.96 25.62 22.33
C PRO A 355 12.71 24.89 21.20
N GLY A 356 11.96 24.12 20.42
CA GLY A 356 12.49 23.30 19.32
C GLY A 356 13.24 22.05 19.79
N GLU A 357 13.09 21.65 21.05
CA GLU A 357 13.65 20.41 21.60
C GLU A 357 12.64 19.71 22.47
N ARG A 358 12.36 18.45 22.17
CA ARG A 358 11.54 17.55 22.97
C ARG A 358 12.39 16.36 23.40
N ALA A 359 12.30 15.98 24.66
CA ALA A 359 12.98 14.82 25.19
C ALA A 359 11.95 13.80 25.70
N VAL A 360 12.12 12.56 25.31
CA VAL A 360 11.43 11.41 25.91
C VAL A 360 12.44 10.66 26.75
N ILE A 361 12.17 10.54 28.05
CA ILE A 361 13.07 9.90 29.00
C ILE A 361 12.46 8.56 29.40
N LEU A 362 13.18 7.50 29.04
CA LEU A 362 12.86 6.13 29.43
C LEU A 362 13.53 5.83 30.77
N SER A 363 12.77 5.35 31.73
CA SER A 363 13.22 5.13 33.09
C SER A 363 12.72 3.77 33.60
N ARG A 364 13.38 3.22 34.59
CA ARG A 364 12.97 2.00 35.31
C ARG A 364 12.31 2.36 36.63
N LEU A 365 11.14 1.81 36.87
CA LEU A 365 10.43 1.88 38.15
C LEU A 365 10.96 0.76 39.08
N GLY A 366 11.55 1.13 40.20
CA GLY A 366 11.99 0.19 41.21
C GLY A 366 10.80 -0.36 42.01
N THR A 367 10.99 -1.49 42.65
CA THR A 367 9.96 -2.13 43.53
C THR A 367 9.64 -1.29 44.76
N ASP A 368 10.51 -0.36 45.14
CA ASP A 368 10.35 0.61 46.20
C ASP A 368 9.66 1.92 45.75
N GLY A 369 9.28 2.01 44.47
CA GLY A 369 8.71 3.21 43.85
C GLY A 369 9.73 4.23 43.38
N SER A 370 11.04 3.97 43.50
CA SER A 370 12.08 4.82 42.94
C SER A 370 12.05 4.80 41.43
N VAL A 371 12.42 5.91 40.79
CA VAL A 371 12.54 6.01 39.31
C VAL A 371 13.99 6.27 38.94
N HIS A 372 14.56 5.42 38.10
CA HIS A 372 15.92 5.51 37.61
C HIS A 372 15.89 5.77 36.10
N ASP A 373 16.37 6.96 35.70
CA ASP A 373 16.47 7.35 34.30
C ASP A 373 17.54 6.52 33.59
N LEU A 374 17.19 5.92 32.46
CA LEU A 374 18.07 5.06 31.68
C LEU A 374 18.65 5.82 30.48
N VAL A 375 17.78 6.38 29.64
CA VAL A 375 18.15 7.10 28.42
C VAL A 375 17.12 8.17 28.10
N ALA A 376 17.60 9.31 27.61
CA ALA A 376 16.78 10.34 27.01
C ALA A 376 16.95 10.31 25.47
N ILE A 377 15.85 10.38 24.74
CA ILE A 377 15.83 10.53 23.29
C ILE A 377 15.28 11.92 22.97
N TYR A 378 16.09 12.70 22.28
CA TYR A 378 15.80 14.09 21.91
C TYR A 378 15.35 14.16 20.47
N THR A 379 14.25 14.87 20.22
CA THR A 379 13.79 15.34 18.90
C THR A 379 14.07 16.83 18.81
N ILE A 380 15.01 17.24 17.96
CA ILE A 380 15.55 18.60 17.89
C ILE A 380 15.26 19.22 16.54
N THR A 381 14.60 20.38 16.54
CA THR A 381 14.21 21.13 15.33
C THR A 381 14.71 22.57 15.37
N GLY A 382 14.63 23.29 14.25
CA GLY A 382 14.99 24.70 14.16
C GLY A 382 16.50 24.95 14.01
N GLU A 383 16.89 26.19 14.31
CA GLU A 383 18.29 26.62 14.15
C GLU A 383 19.26 25.93 15.14
N ASN A 384 20.49 25.70 14.70
CA ASN A 384 21.55 25.05 15.48
C ASN A 384 21.17 23.65 16.00
N ARG A 385 20.22 22.96 15.36
CA ARG A 385 19.77 21.62 15.79
C ARG A 385 20.88 20.59 15.81
N ILE A 386 21.84 20.66 14.86
CA ILE A 386 23.00 19.76 14.80
C ILE A 386 23.96 20.03 16.00
N ASP A 387 24.22 21.27 16.32
CA ASP A 387 25.09 21.62 17.45
C ASP A 387 24.44 21.22 18.78
N ARG A 388 23.13 21.41 18.90
CA ARG A 388 22.38 20.98 20.09
C ARG A 388 22.35 19.45 20.24
N ALA A 389 22.31 18.70 19.14
CA ALA A 389 22.39 17.24 19.16
C ALA A 389 23.77 16.72 19.60
N ARG A 390 24.80 17.56 19.55
CA ARG A 390 26.18 17.23 19.94
C ARG A 390 26.61 17.86 21.25
N LEU A 391 25.69 18.34 22.07
CA LEU A 391 26.00 18.82 23.41
C LEU A 391 26.66 17.72 24.26
N GLU A 392 27.43 18.08 25.27
CA GLU A 392 28.15 17.15 26.13
C GLU A 392 27.19 16.07 26.69
N GLY A 393 27.59 14.80 26.54
CA GLY A 393 26.82 13.64 26.96
C GLY A 393 25.79 13.16 25.94
N ARG A 394 25.56 13.87 24.84
CA ARG A 394 24.66 13.43 23.76
C ARG A 394 25.44 12.73 22.65
N PHE A 395 24.77 11.77 22.02
CA PHE A 395 25.26 11.08 20.81
C PHE A 395 24.18 11.14 19.72
N LEU A 396 24.62 11.20 18.47
CA LEU A 396 23.73 11.31 17.32
C LEU A 396 23.05 9.97 17.07
N LEU A 397 21.73 9.99 16.87
CA LEU A 397 20.95 8.83 16.45
C LEU A 397 20.64 8.91 14.94
N GLN A 398 20.05 10.02 14.51
CA GLN A 398 19.73 10.23 13.09
C GLN A 398 19.64 11.73 12.77
N GLU A 399 20.06 12.09 11.55
CA GLU A 399 19.95 13.45 11.02
C GLU A 399 19.04 13.46 9.78
N GLU A 400 18.07 14.37 9.78
CA GLU A 400 17.17 14.65 8.67
C GLU A 400 17.23 16.14 8.29
N SER A 401 16.59 16.50 7.17
CA SER A 401 16.63 17.87 6.63
C SER A 401 16.14 18.94 7.62
N SER A 402 15.12 18.65 8.42
CA SER A 402 14.50 19.60 9.37
C SER A 402 14.61 19.18 10.84
N THR A 403 15.01 17.95 11.12
CA THR A 403 14.99 17.33 12.46
C THR A 403 16.28 16.55 12.69
N VAL A 404 16.77 16.59 13.92
CA VAL A 404 17.89 15.75 14.37
C VAL A 404 17.46 14.98 15.61
N PHE A 405 17.79 13.70 15.65
CA PHE A 405 17.54 12.83 16.80
C PHE A 405 18.88 12.56 17.51
N ALA A 406 18.87 12.70 18.82
CA ALA A 406 20.03 12.43 19.66
C ALA A 406 19.66 11.63 20.90
N GLY A 407 20.55 10.78 21.35
CA GLY A 407 20.42 10.03 22.59
C GLY A 407 21.31 10.64 23.69
N GLN A 408 20.93 10.47 24.94
CA GLN A 408 21.77 10.72 26.10
C GLN A 408 21.58 9.60 27.10
N VAL A 409 22.65 8.86 27.38
CA VAL A 409 22.64 7.84 28.43
C VAL A 409 22.64 8.51 29.78
N MET A 410 21.77 8.07 30.69
CA MET A 410 21.60 8.59 32.04
C MET A 410 22.01 7.55 33.11
N ASP A 411 22.11 6.29 32.73
CA ASP A 411 22.61 5.19 33.56
C ASP A 411 23.83 4.53 32.90
N ASN A 412 24.94 4.42 33.64
CA ASN A 412 26.20 3.86 33.11
C ASN A 412 26.11 2.38 32.66
N SER A 413 25.05 1.69 32.99
CA SER A 413 24.80 0.32 32.50
C SER A 413 24.25 0.26 31.07
N VAL A 414 23.86 1.41 30.50
CA VAL A 414 23.31 1.52 29.16
C VAL A 414 24.43 1.83 28.16
N ASP A 415 24.57 1.01 27.15
CA ASP A 415 25.52 1.23 26.04
C ASP A 415 24.89 2.16 24.98
N PRO A 416 25.51 3.33 24.70
CA PRO A 416 25.04 4.22 23.64
C PRO A 416 24.93 3.56 22.27
N ALA A 417 25.90 2.67 21.91
CA ALA A 417 25.87 1.98 20.62
C ALA A 417 24.69 0.99 20.50
N ALA A 418 24.27 0.39 21.61
CA ALA A 418 23.08 -0.47 21.65
C ALA A 418 21.80 0.35 21.46
N ILE A 419 21.74 1.59 21.94
CA ILE A 419 20.58 2.47 21.70
C ILE A 419 20.56 2.95 20.25
N GLU A 420 21.72 3.32 19.70
CA GLU A 420 21.83 3.76 18.31
C GLU A 420 21.36 2.68 17.33
N SER A 421 21.76 1.43 17.51
CA SER A 421 21.35 0.30 16.65
C SER A 421 19.88 -0.09 16.75
N ARG A 422 19.19 0.33 17.82
CA ARG A 422 17.80 0.01 18.14
C ARG A 422 16.83 1.16 17.89
N PHE A 423 17.35 2.31 17.47
CA PHE A 423 16.55 3.50 17.16
C PHE A 423 16.12 3.46 15.70
N HIS A 424 14.80 3.60 15.46
CA HIS A 424 14.20 3.53 14.14
C HIS A 424 13.23 4.68 13.90
N ARG A 425 13.11 5.08 12.64
CA ARG A 425 12.10 6.06 12.21
C ARG A 425 10.79 5.37 11.86
N ILE A 426 9.70 6.05 12.19
CA ILE A 426 8.37 5.69 11.68
C ILE A 426 8.19 6.43 10.36
N TYR A 427 8.07 5.69 9.25
CA TYR A 427 7.77 6.24 7.94
C TYR A 427 6.26 6.24 7.68
N SER A 428 5.79 6.99 6.68
CA SER A 428 4.38 7.24 6.39
C SER A 428 3.53 6.00 6.06
N ASP A 429 4.15 4.87 5.82
CA ASP A 429 3.47 3.58 5.56
C ASP A 429 2.73 3.03 6.80
N TRP A 430 2.92 3.67 7.95
CA TRP A 430 2.22 3.37 9.20
C TRP A 430 0.87 4.09 9.32
N SER A 431 0.74 5.21 8.62
CA SER A 431 -0.54 5.91 8.47
C SER A 431 -1.08 5.65 7.07
N VAL A 432 -2.27 5.12 6.96
CA VAL A 432 -2.99 4.90 5.68
C VAL A 432 -2.96 6.13 4.81
#